data_229f70d59ef25d189c231f34be4c55b0
#
_entry.id   229f70d59ef25d189c231f34be4c55b0
#
_cell.length_a   1.000
_cell.length_b   1.000
_cell.length_c   1.000
_cell.angle_alpha   90.00
_cell.angle_beta   90.00
_cell.angle_gamma   90.00
#
_symmetry.space_group_name_H-M   'P 1'
#
loop_
_entity.id
_entity.type
_entity.pdbx_description
1 polymer ?
#
loop_
_entity_poly.entity_id
_entity_poly.type
_entity_poly.pdbx_seq_one_letter_code
_entity_poly.pdbx_strand_id
1 'polypeptide(L)'
;MKLTLDVENTVTHRGGKLHLDPFETDNKLVMIGCLTDRGEEYLYRIDDTFTEEKRDFIQNLLDECTILIGHNIVHDLMWLWQTGYKYEGPVFDTMLGEYILQRGIKEPLSLEACAERYDLDTKKQDTLKEYFKKDFGVDEIPAEELSEYLSSDLHATQQLSDAINIKLNTVEYSGLYPTVLLTNRVAITLGKIYERGFKVDTKALDEVRYEFEQEKQNIEQRLNKQVHNLMGDTPINLNSPEQMSWVIFSRKPHDKSMWANNFTPYMDKREYKTNVNAHSTIVYKTDAQRCKTCLGAGQIRKVKKDGNPFARPTNCTDCGSSGYSFIANNAIAGLKFNAPDSKWISANGFGVSKGNLSILQGVARRNEMTDALNFLTDLQRLSALDTYLSSFVFGISNYLKPDGMLHVRLLQHRTSTGRFSGADPNMQNMPRGGTFPVKKVFVSRWEGGKILEADFAQLEFRAAAYLSQDGVAIEEVSTGFDVHSYTSKVITDAGQQTSRQDAKAHTFAPLYGATGF
;
A
#
# COMPACT_ATOMS: atom_id res chain seq x y z
N MET A 1 -6.66 13.38 37.08
CA MET A 1 -5.30 12.81 36.98
C MET A 1 -5.00 12.52 35.51
N LYS A 2 -3.83 12.87 34.99
CA LYS A 2 -3.37 12.35 33.68
C LYS A 2 -2.76 10.98 33.91
N LEU A 3 -2.99 10.05 32.97
CA LEU A 3 -2.47 8.69 33.06
C LEU A 3 -1.75 8.35 31.75
N THR A 4 -0.47 8.01 31.83
CA THR A 4 0.28 7.46 30.69
C THR A 4 0.18 5.93 30.75
N LEU A 5 -0.11 5.30 29.62
CA LEU A 5 -0.32 3.87 29.49
C LEU A 5 0.46 3.33 28.31
N ASP A 6 1.02 2.14 28.48
CA ASP A 6 1.63 1.34 27.44
C ASP A 6 1.44 -0.15 27.75
N VAL A 7 1.38 -0.99 26.72
CA VAL A 7 1.17 -2.42 26.86
C VAL A 7 2.15 -3.23 26.01
N GLU A 8 2.55 -4.39 26.55
CA GLU A 8 3.35 -5.38 25.85
C GLU A 8 2.53 -6.63 25.54
N ASN A 9 2.66 -7.13 24.32
CA ASN A 9 1.91 -8.29 23.85
C ASN A 9 2.74 -9.23 22.98
N THR A 10 2.32 -10.49 22.89
CA THR A 10 2.90 -11.43 21.93
C THR A 10 2.46 -11.12 20.51
N VAL A 11 3.18 -11.67 19.54
CA VAL A 11 2.93 -11.47 18.11
C VAL A 11 2.83 -12.80 17.39
N THR A 12 1.95 -12.89 16.40
CA THR A 12 1.80 -14.06 15.53
C THR A 12 2.40 -13.79 14.16
N HIS A 13 3.16 -14.74 13.65
CA HIS A 13 3.68 -14.74 12.29
C HIS A 13 2.75 -15.54 11.36
N ARG A 14 2.06 -14.86 10.42
CA ARG A 14 1.19 -15.52 9.45
C ARG A 14 1.33 -14.87 8.07
N GLY A 15 1.43 -15.69 7.02
CA GLY A 15 1.55 -15.20 5.64
C GLY A 15 2.77 -14.32 5.39
N GLY A 16 3.86 -14.50 6.14
CA GLY A 16 5.07 -13.69 6.07
C GLY A 16 4.94 -12.30 6.69
N LYS A 17 3.91 -12.07 7.51
CA LYS A 17 3.64 -10.80 8.21
C LYS A 17 3.48 -11.00 9.70
N LEU A 18 3.79 -9.94 10.45
CA LEU A 18 3.55 -9.83 11.88
C LEU A 18 2.12 -9.34 12.15
N HIS A 19 1.41 -10.05 12.99
CA HIS A 19 0.10 -9.69 13.49
C HIS A 19 0.20 -9.38 14.98
N LEU A 20 0.00 -8.12 15.34
CA LEU A 20 0.16 -7.60 16.72
C LEU A 20 -1.19 -7.40 17.42
N ASP A 21 -2.28 -7.67 16.72
CA ASP A 21 -3.62 -7.37 17.21
C ASP A 21 -4.15 -8.47 18.15
N PRO A 22 -5.07 -8.13 19.07
CA PRO A 22 -5.64 -9.08 20.02
C PRO A 22 -6.67 -10.04 19.41
N PHE A 23 -6.97 -9.93 18.09
CA PHE A 23 -7.92 -10.82 17.40
C PHE A 23 -7.24 -12.09 16.86
N GLU A 24 -5.91 -12.20 16.92
CA GLU A 24 -5.21 -13.45 16.69
C GLU A 24 -5.31 -14.32 17.94
N THR A 25 -5.72 -15.58 17.78
CA THR A 25 -5.97 -16.50 18.90
C THR A 25 -4.74 -16.80 19.73
N ASP A 26 -3.56 -16.74 19.13
CA ASP A 26 -2.28 -17.03 19.78
C ASP A 26 -1.63 -15.81 20.44
N ASN A 27 -2.18 -14.62 20.17
CA ASN A 27 -1.69 -13.40 20.78
C ASN A 27 -2.30 -13.22 22.19
N LYS A 28 -1.48 -12.75 23.10
CA LYS A 28 -1.89 -12.44 24.47
C LYS A 28 -1.23 -11.16 24.97
N LEU A 29 -1.93 -10.47 25.85
CA LEU A 29 -1.38 -9.37 26.62
C LEU A 29 -0.37 -9.93 27.63
N VAL A 30 0.83 -9.38 27.67
CA VAL A 30 1.93 -9.85 28.52
C VAL A 30 2.15 -8.91 29.70
N MET A 31 2.09 -7.59 29.45
CA MET A 31 2.34 -6.60 30.49
C MET A 31 1.51 -5.35 30.29
N ILE A 32 1.09 -4.70 31.38
CA ILE A 32 0.44 -3.40 31.40
C ILE A 32 1.27 -2.46 32.29
N GLY A 33 1.59 -1.28 31.77
CA GLY A 33 2.24 -0.20 32.51
C GLY A 33 1.36 1.04 32.59
N CYS A 34 1.31 1.65 33.76
CA CYS A 34 0.61 2.90 34.03
C CYS A 34 1.54 3.84 34.80
N LEU A 35 1.59 5.12 34.37
CA LEU A 35 2.34 6.18 35.04
C LEU A 35 1.44 7.40 35.23
N THR A 36 1.25 7.83 36.48
CA THR A 36 0.44 8.99 36.81
C THR A 36 1.23 10.29 36.63
N ASP A 37 0.52 11.42 36.49
CA ASP A 37 1.12 12.77 36.50
C ASP A 37 1.75 13.17 37.83
N ARG A 38 1.67 12.31 38.86
CA ARG A 38 2.36 12.48 40.17
C ARG A 38 3.64 11.66 40.28
N GLY A 39 3.97 10.89 39.21
CA GLY A 39 5.14 10.02 39.17
C GLY A 39 4.94 8.65 39.84
N GLU A 40 3.69 8.25 40.12
CA GLU A 40 3.39 6.92 40.63
C GLU A 40 3.34 5.97 39.43
N GLU A 41 4.17 4.91 39.49
CA GLU A 41 4.31 3.93 38.43
C GLU A 41 3.77 2.56 38.87
N TYR A 42 3.03 1.91 38.00
CA TYR A 42 2.43 0.61 38.21
C TYR A 42 2.70 -0.29 36.99
N LEU A 43 3.47 -1.37 37.19
CA LEU A 43 3.87 -2.33 36.17
C LEU A 43 3.35 -3.71 36.55
N TYR A 44 2.51 -4.28 35.73
CA TYR A 44 1.89 -5.58 36.01
C TYR A 44 2.11 -6.56 34.85
N ARG A 45 2.80 -7.68 35.16
CA ARG A 45 2.83 -8.82 34.26
C ARG A 45 1.51 -9.58 34.35
N ILE A 46 0.97 -9.98 33.19
CA ILE A 46 -0.28 -10.72 33.08
C ILE A 46 0.04 -12.21 33.08
N ASP A 47 0.17 -12.77 34.28
CA ASP A 47 0.47 -14.15 34.54
C ASP A 47 -0.36 -14.68 35.75
N ASP A 48 -0.04 -15.85 36.27
CA ASP A 48 -0.77 -16.45 37.41
C ASP A 48 -0.74 -15.60 38.68
N THR A 49 0.12 -14.60 38.77
CA THR A 49 0.19 -13.64 39.89
C THR A 49 -0.66 -12.39 39.70
N PHE A 50 -1.30 -12.24 38.53
CA PHE A 50 -2.18 -11.13 38.21
C PHE A 50 -3.59 -11.38 38.76
N THR A 51 -3.91 -10.74 39.88
CA THR A 51 -5.18 -10.91 40.61
C THR A 51 -6.28 -9.98 40.12
N GLU A 52 -7.54 -10.32 40.41
CA GLU A 52 -8.68 -9.44 40.17
C GLU A 52 -8.53 -8.07 40.86
N GLU A 53 -7.93 -8.02 42.05
CA GLU A 53 -7.65 -6.76 42.75
C GLU A 53 -6.73 -5.84 41.94
N LYS A 54 -5.70 -6.38 41.31
CA LYS A 54 -4.83 -5.62 40.39
C LYS A 54 -5.58 -5.15 39.15
N ARG A 55 -6.45 -6.00 38.63
CA ARG A 55 -7.32 -5.68 37.51
C ARG A 55 -8.26 -4.52 37.84
N ASP A 56 -8.96 -4.60 38.97
CA ASP A 56 -9.86 -3.56 39.44
C ASP A 56 -9.12 -2.26 39.73
N PHE A 57 -7.90 -2.35 40.25
CA PHE A 57 -7.04 -1.19 40.48
C PHE A 57 -6.72 -0.45 39.16
N ILE A 58 -6.32 -1.18 38.12
CA ILE A 58 -6.08 -0.59 36.78
C ILE A 58 -7.36 0.05 36.24
N GLN A 59 -8.51 -0.64 36.35
CA GLN A 59 -9.79 -0.09 35.92
C GLN A 59 -10.13 1.22 36.66
N ASN A 60 -9.90 1.27 37.98
CA ASN A 60 -10.10 2.48 38.76
C ASN A 60 -9.18 3.64 38.30
N LEU A 61 -7.91 3.36 37.97
CA LEU A 61 -7.02 4.38 37.38
C LEU A 61 -7.56 4.91 36.05
N LEU A 62 -8.12 4.04 35.21
CA LEU A 62 -8.75 4.41 33.92
C LEU A 62 -10.02 5.23 34.15
N ASP A 63 -10.84 4.87 35.12
CA ASP A 63 -12.10 5.57 35.45
C ASP A 63 -11.86 6.97 36.03
N GLU A 64 -10.78 7.13 36.81
CA GLU A 64 -10.41 8.41 37.44
C GLU A 64 -9.58 9.33 36.51
N CYS A 65 -9.04 8.79 35.42
CA CYS A 65 -8.19 9.57 34.57
C CYS A 65 -8.97 10.59 33.73
N THR A 66 -8.46 11.80 33.66
CA THR A 66 -9.05 12.89 32.86
C THR A 66 -8.61 12.86 31.41
N ILE A 67 -7.44 12.28 31.15
CA ILE A 67 -6.89 12.06 29.82
C ILE A 67 -5.88 10.91 29.86
N LEU A 68 -6.03 9.96 28.95
CA LEU A 68 -5.12 8.85 28.76
C LEU A 68 -4.07 9.22 27.72
N ILE A 69 -2.80 9.09 28.06
CA ILE A 69 -1.66 9.42 27.21
C ILE A 69 -1.02 8.11 26.74
N GLY A 70 -0.64 8.04 25.47
CA GLY A 70 0.12 6.93 24.92
C GLY A 70 0.83 7.31 23.64
N HIS A 71 1.62 6.40 23.10
CA HIS A 71 2.27 6.56 21.80
C HIS A 71 1.72 5.52 20.81
N ASN A 72 0.89 5.95 19.83
CA ASN A 72 0.04 5.06 19.02
C ASN A 72 -1.04 4.37 19.87
N ILE A 73 -1.67 5.13 20.75
CA ILE A 73 -2.60 4.70 21.81
C ILE A 73 -3.74 3.78 21.34
N VAL A 74 -4.09 3.79 20.05
CA VAL A 74 -5.11 2.89 19.51
C VAL A 74 -4.70 1.43 19.68
N HIS A 75 -3.42 1.11 19.62
CA HIS A 75 -2.92 -0.23 19.86
C HIS A 75 -3.22 -0.69 21.29
N ASP A 76 -2.87 0.14 22.26
CA ASP A 76 -3.07 -0.14 23.69
C ASP A 76 -4.55 -0.25 24.04
N LEU A 77 -5.37 0.66 23.52
CA LEU A 77 -6.83 0.62 23.68
C LEU A 77 -7.45 -0.67 23.14
N MET A 78 -6.95 -1.19 22.02
CA MET A 78 -7.43 -2.47 21.47
C MET A 78 -7.18 -3.62 22.44
N TRP A 79 -6.00 -3.67 23.05
CA TRP A 79 -5.66 -4.69 24.05
C TRP A 79 -6.49 -4.51 25.33
N LEU A 80 -6.66 -3.29 25.80
CA LEU A 80 -7.52 -3.02 26.97
C LEU A 80 -8.96 -3.49 26.72
N TRP A 81 -9.57 -3.09 25.60
CA TRP A 81 -10.96 -3.47 25.31
C TRP A 81 -11.13 -4.98 25.15
N GLN A 82 -10.22 -5.66 24.47
CA GLN A 82 -10.29 -7.10 24.24
C GLN A 82 -10.00 -7.92 25.51
N THR A 83 -9.27 -7.39 26.45
CA THR A 83 -9.05 -8.01 27.77
C THR A 83 -10.08 -7.58 28.82
N GLY A 84 -11.10 -6.81 28.41
CA GLY A 84 -12.29 -6.51 29.22
C GLY A 84 -12.21 -5.22 30.05
N TYR A 85 -11.16 -4.41 29.88
CA TYR A 85 -11.13 -3.05 30.42
C TYR A 85 -12.05 -2.12 29.65
N LYS A 86 -12.51 -1.08 30.32
CA LYS A 86 -13.41 -0.07 29.73
C LYS A 86 -12.74 1.30 29.77
N TYR A 87 -12.63 1.92 28.62
CA TYR A 87 -12.18 3.30 28.52
C TYR A 87 -12.78 3.94 27.26
N GLU A 88 -13.45 5.08 27.45
CA GLU A 88 -14.04 5.89 26.38
C GLU A 88 -13.75 7.38 26.59
N GLY A 89 -12.86 7.68 27.54
CA GLY A 89 -12.44 9.03 27.88
C GLY A 89 -11.53 9.66 26.81
N PRO A 90 -11.13 10.92 27.01
CA PRO A 90 -10.19 11.62 26.14
C PRO A 90 -8.83 10.95 26.09
N VAL A 91 -8.20 10.93 24.91
CA VAL A 91 -6.82 10.45 24.73
C VAL A 91 -5.92 11.57 24.22
N PHE A 92 -4.63 11.44 24.50
CA PHE A 92 -3.57 12.21 23.88
C PHE A 92 -2.50 11.24 23.33
N ASP A 93 -2.53 11.04 22.02
CA ASP A 93 -1.59 10.22 21.30
C ASP A 93 -0.38 11.09 20.89
N THR A 94 0.78 10.81 21.46
CA THR A 94 2.01 11.57 21.21
C THR A 94 2.50 11.42 19.79
N MET A 95 2.30 10.25 19.15
CA MET A 95 2.62 10.03 17.74
C MET A 95 1.76 10.92 16.84
N LEU A 96 0.46 11.04 17.12
CA LEU A 96 -0.44 11.89 16.34
C LEU A 96 -0.21 13.38 16.64
N GLY A 97 0.13 13.72 17.87
CA GLY A 97 0.54 15.08 18.23
C GLY A 97 1.76 15.54 17.43
N GLU A 98 2.80 14.70 17.40
CA GLU A 98 4.02 14.97 16.63
C GLU A 98 3.75 15.02 15.11
N TYR A 99 2.94 14.11 14.57
CA TYR A 99 2.53 14.14 13.16
C TYR A 99 1.90 15.49 12.76
N ILE A 100 1.05 16.07 13.59
CA ILE A 100 0.44 17.38 13.31
C ILE A 100 1.48 18.51 13.41
N LEU A 101 2.40 18.45 14.38
CA LEU A 101 3.49 19.43 14.51
C LEU A 101 4.45 19.43 13.31
N GLN A 102 4.62 18.32 12.64
CA GLN A 102 5.45 18.21 11.42
C GLN A 102 4.85 18.95 10.21
N ARG A 103 3.57 19.32 10.22
CA ARG A 103 2.92 20.10 9.14
C ARG A 103 3.15 19.53 7.74
N GLY A 104 3.13 18.19 7.59
CA GLY A 104 3.31 17.47 6.31
C GLY A 104 4.75 17.10 5.97
N ILE A 105 5.72 17.51 6.76
CA ILE A 105 7.10 16.99 6.68
C ILE A 105 7.08 15.56 7.21
N LYS A 106 7.62 14.62 6.44
CA LYS A 106 7.59 13.20 6.80
C LYS A 106 8.88 12.79 7.52
N GLU A 107 8.92 13.01 8.82
CA GLU A 107 9.96 12.47 9.69
C GLU A 107 9.46 11.20 10.40
N PRO A 108 10.36 10.32 10.85
CA PRO A 108 9.98 9.13 11.60
C PRO A 108 9.18 9.48 12.86
N LEU A 109 8.14 8.68 13.15
CA LEU A 109 7.19 8.88 14.24
C LEU A 109 7.28 7.79 15.32
N SER A 110 8.28 6.90 15.28
CA SER A 110 8.50 5.97 16.41
C SER A 110 8.82 6.75 17.69
N LEU A 111 8.49 6.18 18.85
CA LEU A 111 8.79 6.81 20.15
C LEU A 111 10.26 7.18 20.26
N GLU A 112 11.16 6.28 19.88
CA GLU A 112 12.62 6.51 19.84
C GLU A 112 12.99 7.74 18.99
N ALA A 113 12.49 7.81 17.74
CA ALA A 113 12.80 8.94 16.85
C ALA A 113 12.20 10.27 17.34
N CYS A 114 11.02 10.22 17.96
CA CYS A 114 10.43 11.40 18.57
C CYS A 114 11.20 11.84 19.82
N ALA A 115 11.59 10.90 20.68
CA ALA A 115 12.36 11.20 21.88
C ALA A 115 13.75 11.79 21.55
N GLU A 116 14.43 11.23 20.55
CA GLU A 116 15.68 11.78 20.00
C GLU A 116 15.52 13.25 19.56
N ARG A 117 14.42 13.57 18.87
CA ARG A 117 14.12 14.93 18.37
C ARG A 117 13.93 15.97 19.47
N TYR A 118 13.46 15.52 20.64
CA TYR A 118 13.24 16.36 21.82
C TYR A 118 14.34 16.19 22.88
N ASP A 119 15.43 15.49 22.56
CA ASP A 119 16.56 15.23 23.47
C ASP A 119 16.11 14.55 24.79
N LEU A 120 15.16 13.59 24.66
CA LEU A 120 14.65 12.79 25.78
C LEU A 120 15.45 11.49 25.92
N ASP A 121 15.51 10.93 27.14
CA ASP A 121 16.30 9.73 27.43
C ASP A 121 15.54 8.44 27.05
N THR A 122 16.08 7.64 26.11
CA THR A 122 15.49 6.37 25.62
C THR A 122 16.46 5.19 25.70
N LYS A 123 17.34 5.15 26.65
CA LYS A 123 18.58 4.31 26.65
C LYS A 123 18.43 2.78 26.68
N LYS A 124 17.21 2.19 26.72
CA LYS A 124 17.09 0.73 26.98
C LYS A 124 16.57 -0.15 25.85
N GLN A 125 16.41 0.35 24.64
CA GLN A 125 15.89 -0.44 23.50
C GLN A 125 16.80 -1.59 23.02
N ASP A 126 18.09 -1.55 23.31
CA ASP A 126 19.03 -2.56 22.78
C ASP A 126 18.86 -3.93 23.45
N THR A 127 18.38 -3.97 24.69
CA THR A 127 18.18 -5.25 25.43
C THR A 127 17.12 -6.11 24.77
N LEU A 128 15.94 -5.57 24.44
CA LEU A 128 14.87 -6.35 23.79
C LEU A 128 15.25 -6.78 22.37
N LYS A 129 15.99 -5.95 21.63
CA LYS A 129 16.46 -6.30 20.27
C LYS A 129 17.34 -7.58 20.28
N GLU A 130 18.06 -7.85 21.36
CA GLU A 130 18.84 -9.07 21.50
C GLU A 130 17.98 -10.32 21.68
N TYR A 131 16.86 -10.22 22.42
CA TYR A 131 15.91 -11.32 22.58
C TYR A 131 15.23 -11.63 21.24
N PHE A 132 14.75 -10.62 20.53
CA PHE A 132 14.12 -10.81 19.21
C PHE A 132 15.08 -11.37 18.14
N LYS A 133 16.37 -11.04 18.20
CA LYS A 133 17.40 -11.66 17.32
C LYS A 133 17.60 -13.16 17.60
N LYS A 134 17.24 -13.61 18.78
CA LYS A 134 17.30 -15.02 19.20
C LYS A 134 15.97 -15.74 19.07
N ASP A 135 14.97 -15.14 18.39
CA ASP A 135 13.60 -15.66 18.21
C ASP A 135 12.80 -15.85 19.52
N PHE A 136 13.12 -15.12 20.59
CA PHE A 136 12.31 -15.13 21.81
C PHE A 136 11.02 -14.33 21.61
N GLY A 137 9.90 -14.87 22.13
CA GLY A 137 8.65 -14.14 22.28
C GLY A 137 8.70 -13.12 23.43
N VAL A 138 7.84 -12.10 23.39
CA VAL A 138 7.75 -11.08 24.46
C VAL A 138 7.46 -11.73 25.81
N ASP A 139 6.65 -12.80 25.84
CA ASP A 139 6.29 -13.56 27.05
C ASP A 139 7.42 -14.42 27.61
N GLU A 140 8.48 -14.66 26.84
CA GLU A 140 9.67 -15.38 27.26
C GLU A 140 10.76 -14.47 27.84
N ILE A 141 10.59 -13.14 27.74
CA ILE A 141 11.53 -12.16 28.30
C ILE A 141 11.37 -12.12 29.82
N PRO A 142 12.47 -12.07 30.62
CA PRO A 142 12.40 -11.94 32.06
C PRO A 142 11.58 -10.72 32.50
N ALA A 143 10.76 -10.89 33.56
CA ALA A 143 9.84 -9.85 34.00
C ALA A 143 10.55 -8.54 34.37
N GLU A 144 11.73 -8.61 34.98
CA GLU A 144 12.52 -7.44 35.38
C GLU A 144 12.97 -6.63 34.16
N GLU A 145 13.50 -7.32 33.12
CA GLU A 145 13.99 -6.64 31.92
C GLU A 145 12.85 -6.04 31.08
N LEU A 146 11.70 -6.74 30.99
CA LEU A 146 10.53 -6.22 30.31
C LEU A 146 9.91 -5.05 31.09
N SER A 147 9.92 -5.11 32.44
CA SER A 147 9.47 -3.99 33.29
C SER A 147 10.34 -2.74 33.12
N GLU A 148 11.67 -2.89 33.08
CA GLU A 148 12.57 -1.79 32.84
C GLU A 148 12.36 -1.13 31.48
N TYR A 149 12.09 -1.94 30.46
CA TYR A 149 11.78 -1.46 29.12
C TYR A 149 10.46 -0.67 29.11
N LEU A 150 9.38 -1.25 29.62
CA LEU A 150 8.06 -0.64 29.69
C LEU A 150 8.07 0.66 30.51
N SER A 151 8.79 0.68 31.65
CA SER A 151 9.01 1.88 32.46
C SER A 151 9.67 3.00 31.64
N SER A 152 10.71 2.66 30.89
CA SER A 152 11.39 3.63 30.00
C SER A 152 10.45 4.23 28.96
N ASP A 153 9.61 3.41 28.33
CA ASP A 153 8.67 3.86 27.30
C ASP A 153 7.54 4.72 27.90
N LEU A 154 7.05 4.39 29.10
CA LEU A 154 6.08 5.22 29.82
C LEU A 154 6.64 6.61 30.13
N HIS A 155 7.85 6.69 30.68
CA HIS A 155 8.51 7.97 31.00
C HIS A 155 8.81 8.79 29.74
N ALA A 156 9.33 8.17 28.69
CA ALA A 156 9.58 8.83 27.41
C ALA A 156 8.29 9.37 26.80
N THR A 157 7.21 8.59 26.83
CA THR A 157 5.88 8.99 26.32
C THR A 157 5.30 10.16 27.11
N GLN A 158 5.41 10.14 28.44
CA GLN A 158 4.95 11.25 29.29
C GLN A 158 5.74 12.54 29.01
N GLN A 159 7.07 12.45 28.98
CA GLN A 159 7.94 13.59 28.67
C GLN A 159 7.69 14.13 27.26
N LEU A 160 7.50 13.25 26.27
CA LEU A 160 7.15 13.65 24.90
C LEU A 160 5.80 14.37 24.87
N SER A 161 4.80 13.89 25.61
CA SER A 161 3.51 14.56 25.76
C SER A 161 3.66 15.98 26.28
N ASP A 162 4.49 16.16 27.32
CA ASP A 162 4.74 17.49 27.91
C ASP A 162 5.48 18.40 26.93
N ALA A 163 6.50 17.89 26.22
CA ALA A 163 7.24 18.64 25.20
C ALA A 163 6.35 19.09 24.05
N ILE A 164 5.48 18.20 23.54
CA ILE A 164 4.48 18.54 22.51
C ILE A 164 3.52 19.62 23.02
N ASN A 165 3.01 19.49 24.24
CA ASN A 165 2.11 20.49 24.83
C ASN A 165 2.79 21.84 25.02
N ILE A 166 4.04 21.90 25.46
CA ILE A 166 4.83 23.14 25.54
C ILE A 166 4.92 23.78 24.14
N LYS A 167 5.25 23.00 23.12
CA LYS A 167 5.38 23.50 21.75
C LYS A 167 4.04 24.03 21.19
N LEU A 168 2.94 23.32 21.44
CA LEU A 168 1.58 23.73 21.04
C LEU A 168 1.12 25.03 21.71
N ASN A 169 1.68 25.40 22.88
CA ASN A 169 1.38 26.65 23.55
C ASN A 169 2.22 27.83 23.04
N THR A 170 3.16 27.63 22.11
CA THR A 170 3.90 28.73 21.50
C THR A 170 3.06 29.44 20.43
N VAL A 171 3.37 30.69 20.13
CA VAL A 171 2.67 31.49 19.10
C VAL A 171 2.71 30.78 17.72
N GLU A 172 3.82 30.12 17.40
CA GLU A 172 4.01 29.47 16.11
C GLU A 172 3.08 28.26 15.90
N TYR A 173 2.79 27.49 16.97
CA TYR A 173 2.08 26.21 16.88
C TYR A 173 0.68 26.21 17.51
N SER A 174 0.29 27.28 18.23
CA SER A 174 -1.00 27.33 18.95
C SER A 174 -2.21 27.12 18.02
N GLY A 175 -2.12 27.57 16.78
CA GLY A 175 -3.17 27.35 15.78
C GLY A 175 -3.40 25.88 15.39
N LEU A 176 -2.47 24.97 15.71
CA LEU A 176 -2.60 23.53 15.46
C LEU A 176 -3.35 22.80 16.59
N TYR A 177 -3.51 23.39 17.75
CA TYR A 177 -4.11 22.76 18.93
C TYR A 177 -5.51 22.16 18.64
N PRO A 178 -6.45 22.88 17.98
CA PRO A 178 -7.74 22.30 17.65
C PRO A 178 -7.64 21.06 16.72
N THR A 179 -6.67 21.05 15.82
CA THR A 179 -6.41 19.91 14.91
C THR A 179 -5.87 18.71 15.69
N VAL A 180 -4.98 18.91 16.65
CA VAL A 180 -4.47 17.86 17.54
C VAL A 180 -5.63 17.24 18.33
N LEU A 181 -6.48 18.06 18.93
CA LEU A 181 -7.65 17.58 19.68
C LEU A 181 -8.61 16.77 18.80
N LEU A 182 -8.91 17.27 17.60
CA LEU A 182 -9.77 16.56 16.65
C LEU A 182 -9.16 15.21 16.25
N THR A 183 -7.86 15.20 15.93
CA THR A 183 -7.14 13.99 15.52
C THR A 183 -7.17 12.93 16.62
N ASN A 184 -6.97 13.31 17.87
CA ASN A 184 -7.04 12.41 19.02
C ASN A 184 -8.46 11.87 19.27
N ARG A 185 -9.50 12.69 19.13
CA ARG A 185 -10.90 12.22 19.21
C ARG A 185 -11.23 11.22 18.11
N VAL A 186 -10.72 11.45 16.91
CA VAL A 186 -10.90 10.54 15.76
C VAL A 186 -10.16 9.20 16.00
N ALA A 187 -9.02 9.20 16.68
CA ALA A 187 -8.28 7.97 17.00
C ALA A 187 -9.16 6.95 17.75
N ILE A 188 -9.93 7.36 18.75
CA ILE A 188 -10.88 6.48 19.46
C ILE A 188 -11.94 5.91 18.50
N THR A 189 -12.49 6.76 17.62
CA THR A 189 -13.48 6.32 16.62
C THR A 189 -12.90 5.28 15.67
N LEU A 190 -11.67 5.50 15.19
CA LEU A 190 -10.98 4.55 14.32
C LEU A 190 -10.63 3.25 15.05
N GLY A 191 -10.27 3.32 16.32
CA GLY A 191 -10.11 2.15 17.19
C GLY A 191 -11.40 1.33 17.27
N LYS A 192 -12.54 1.97 17.52
CA LYS A 192 -13.86 1.30 17.55
C LYS A 192 -14.26 0.71 16.20
N ILE A 193 -13.93 1.36 15.07
CA ILE A 193 -14.13 0.81 13.73
C ILE A 193 -13.27 -0.45 13.55
N TYR A 194 -12.00 -0.40 13.96
CA TYR A 194 -11.07 -1.52 13.90
C TYR A 194 -11.57 -2.69 14.76
N GLU A 195 -11.96 -2.43 16.02
CA GLU A 195 -12.52 -3.41 16.94
C GLU A 195 -13.73 -4.14 16.33
N ARG A 196 -14.64 -3.41 15.72
CA ARG A 196 -15.87 -3.99 15.14
C ARG A 196 -15.64 -4.82 13.90
N GLY A 197 -14.70 -4.41 13.04
CA GLY A 197 -14.41 -5.09 11.79
C GLY A 197 -15.59 -5.22 10.83
N PHE A 198 -15.38 -5.94 9.74
CA PHE A 198 -16.37 -6.24 8.70
C PHE A 198 -16.60 -7.75 8.62
N LYS A 199 -17.85 -8.17 8.51
CA LYS A 199 -18.18 -9.58 8.23
C LYS A 199 -17.93 -9.89 6.76
N VAL A 200 -17.19 -10.97 6.50
CA VAL A 200 -16.87 -11.45 5.15
C VAL A 200 -17.62 -12.75 4.87
N ASP A 201 -18.30 -12.82 3.74
CA ASP A 201 -18.82 -14.07 3.18
C ASP A 201 -17.67 -14.80 2.49
N THR A 202 -17.17 -15.83 3.15
CA THR A 202 -16.02 -16.61 2.66
C THR A 202 -16.33 -17.40 1.40
N LYS A 203 -17.58 -17.84 1.22
CA LYS A 203 -18.02 -18.55 0.00
C LYS A 203 -18.00 -17.60 -1.18
N ALA A 204 -18.58 -16.41 -1.03
CA ALA A 204 -18.55 -15.38 -2.06
C ALA A 204 -17.11 -14.95 -2.38
N LEU A 205 -16.21 -14.90 -1.38
CA LEU A 205 -14.80 -14.60 -1.60
C LEU A 205 -14.09 -15.69 -2.42
N ASP A 206 -14.38 -16.97 -2.15
CA ASP A 206 -13.83 -18.11 -2.91
C ASP A 206 -14.37 -18.14 -4.34
N GLU A 207 -15.64 -17.83 -4.56
CA GLU A 207 -16.24 -17.69 -5.90
C GLU A 207 -15.54 -16.59 -6.70
N VAL A 208 -15.39 -15.41 -6.13
CA VAL A 208 -14.67 -14.29 -6.76
C VAL A 208 -13.21 -14.65 -7.07
N ARG A 209 -12.53 -15.34 -6.16
CA ARG A 209 -11.16 -15.84 -6.40
C ARG A 209 -11.11 -16.76 -7.61
N TYR A 210 -11.99 -17.75 -7.65
CA TYR A 210 -12.04 -18.72 -8.74
C TYR A 210 -12.31 -18.05 -10.09
N GLU A 211 -13.29 -17.15 -10.17
CA GLU A 211 -13.60 -16.40 -11.39
C GLU A 211 -12.39 -15.60 -11.90
N PHE A 212 -11.69 -14.92 -11.01
CA PHE A 212 -10.52 -14.10 -11.37
C PHE A 212 -9.31 -14.95 -11.78
N GLU A 213 -9.08 -16.07 -11.12
CA GLU A 213 -8.01 -17.01 -11.49
C GLU A 213 -8.27 -17.62 -12.88
N GLN A 214 -9.52 -17.99 -13.18
CA GLN A 214 -9.90 -18.51 -14.51
C GLN A 214 -9.75 -17.44 -15.60
N GLU A 215 -10.23 -16.22 -15.34
CA GLU A 215 -10.08 -15.12 -16.30
C GLU A 215 -8.60 -14.80 -16.55
N LYS A 216 -7.79 -14.74 -15.49
CA LYS A 216 -6.35 -14.54 -15.57
C LYS A 216 -5.67 -15.59 -16.42
N GLN A 217 -5.95 -16.86 -16.18
CA GLN A 217 -5.39 -17.97 -16.94
C GLN A 217 -5.74 -17.88 -18.43
N ASN A 218 -6.99 -17.55 -18.75
CA ASN A 218 -7.44 -17.37 -20.13
C ASN A 218 -6.72 -16.21 -20.83
N ILE A 219 -6.55 -15.10 -20.14
CA ILE A 219 -5.82 -13.92 -20.67
C ILE A 219 -4.33 -14.26 -20.87
N GLU A 220 -3.70 -14.89 -19.89
CA GLU A 220 -2.29 -15.32 -20.01
C GLU A 220 -2.06 -16.25 -21.20
N GLN A 221 -2.96 -17.19 -21.45
CA GLN A 221 -2.88 -18.07 -22.63
C GLN A 221 -2.99 -17.28 -23.95
N ARG A 222 -3.94 -16.33 -24.04
CA ARG A 222 -4.07 -15.47 -25.23
C ARG A 222 -2.85 -14.59 -25.43
N LEU A 223 -2.36 -13.93 -24.39
CA LEU A 223 -1.17 -13.08 -24.44
C LEU A 223 0.08 -13.86 -24.81
N ASN A 224 0.30 -15.04 -24.23
CA ASN A 224 1.45 -15.88 -24.56
C ASN A 224 1.44 -16.31 -26.04
N LYS A 225 0.26 -16.66 -26.59
CA LYS A 225 0.11 -16.96 -28.01
C LYS A 225 0.43 -15.73 -28.89
N GLN A 226 -0.08 -14.56 -28.52
CA GLN A 226 0.19 -13.32 -29.26
C GLN A 226 1.67 -12.93 -29.15
N VAL A 227 2.28 -13.05 -27.97
CA VAL A 227 3.71 -12.77 -27.75
C VAL A 227 4.57 -13.71 -28.60
N HIS A 228 4.27 -14.99 -28.64
CA HIS A 228 4.98 -15.94 -29.52
C HIS A 228 4.89 -15.50 -30.99
N ASN A 229 3.71 -15.11 -31.47
CA ASN A 229 3.55 -14.58 -32.83
C ASN A 229 4.35 -13.28 -33.09
N LEU A 230 4.48 -12.42 -32.08
CA LEU A 230 5.15 -11.13 -32.17
C LEU A 230 6.67 -11.23 -32.01
N MET A 231 7.15 -12.08 -31.11
CA MET A 231 8.56 -12.14 -30.70
C MET A 231 9.31 -13.37 -31.24
N GLY A 232 8.60 -14.38 -31.76
CA GLY A 232 9.14 -15.70 -32.06
C GLY A 232 9.30 -16.53 -30.79
N ASP A 233 10.29 -17.41 -30.75
CA ASP A 233 10.46 -18.39 -29.67
C ASP A 233 11.11 -17.85 -28.41
N THR A 234 11.58 -16.60 -28.38
CA THR A 234 12.15 -16.01 -27.15
C THR A 234 11.11 -15.97 -26.04
N PRO A 235 11.36 -16.60 -24.89
CA PRO A 235 10.46 -16.53 -23.74
C PRO A 235 10.33 -15.07 -23.24
N ILE A 236 9.11 -14.62 -23.06
CA ILE A 236 8.80 -13.27 -22.58
C ILE A 236 8.00 -13.39 -21.28
N ASN A 237 8.49 -12.72 -20.24
CA ASN A 237 7.78 -12.59 -18.98
C ASN A 237 6.79 -11.42 -19.07
N LEU A 238 5.49 -11.71 -19.08
CA LEU A 238 4.41 -10.72 -19.14
C LEU A 238 4.43 -9.71 -17.96
N ASN A 239 5.00 -10.10 -16.82
CA ASN A 239 5.12 -9.26 -15.63
C ASN A 239 6.40 -8.40 -15.60
N SER A 240 7.24 -8.49 -16.65
CA SER A 240 8.44 -7.67 -16.76
C SER A 240 8.17 -6.40 -17.57
N PRO A 241 8.17 -5.19 -16.93
CA PRO A 241 7.99 -3.94 -17.66
C PRO A 241 9.02 -3.74 -18.77
N GLU A 242 10.26 -4.20 -18.55
CA GLU A 242 11.31 -4.16 -19.54
C GLU A 242 10.97 -4.99 -20.77
N GLN A 243 10.58 -6.26 -20.58
CA GLN A 243 10.28 -7.16 -21.70
C GLN A 243 8.99 -6.72 -22.42
N MET A 244 8.01 -6.20 -21.68
CA MET A 244 6.82 -5.58 -22.27
C MET A 244 7.17 -4.35 -23.10
N SER A 245 8.15 -3.55 -22.69
CA SER A 245 8.68 -2.47 -23.51
C SER A 245 9.22 -2.96 -24.87
N TRP A 246 9.93 -4.10 -24.87
CA TRP A 246 10.42 -4.71 -26.13
C TRP A 246 9.27 -5.16 -27.03
N VAL A 247 8.27 -5.83 -26.45
CA VAL A 247 7.09 -6.30 -27.20
C VAL A 247 6.32 -5.12 -27.81
N ILE A 248 6.15 -4.03 -27.06
CA ILE A 248 5.33 -2.90 -27.51
C ILE A 248 6.11 -2.01 -28.49
N PHE A 249 7.36 -1.64 -28.19
CA PHE A 249 8.12 -0.66 -28.94
C PHE A 249 9.14 -1.24 -29.91
N SER A 250 9.32 -2.57 -29.91
CA SER A 250 10.25 -3.29 -30.80
C SER A 250 11.70 -2.86 -30.67
N ARG A 251 12.06 -2.32 -29.49
CA ARG A 251 13.39 -1.79 -29.20
C ARG A 251 13.85 -2.18 -27.80
N LYS A 252 15.18 -2.37 -27.69
CA LYS A 252 15.88 -2.71 -26.44
C LYS A 252 17.02 -1.72 -26.21
N PRO A 253 17.17 -1.11 -25.01
CA PRO A 253 18.31 -0.30 -24.66
C PRO A 253 19.65 -1.06 -24.84
N HIS A 254 20.69 -0.38 -25.29
CA HIS A 254 22.06 -0.95 -25.38
C HIS A 254 22.66 -1.19 -24.01
N ASP A 255 22.55 -0.18 -23.15
CA ASP A 255 23.01 -0.22 -21.77
C ASP A 255 21.96 0.38 -20.84
N LYS A 256 21.40 -0.46 -19.99
CA LYS A 256 20.33 -0.04 -19.07
C LYS A 256 20.79 0.99 -18.05
N SER A 257 22.02 0.85 -17.56
CA SER A 257 22.58 1.73 -16.53
C SER A 257 22.72 3.17 -17.01
N MET A 258 22.96 3.35 -18.30
CA MET A 258 23.13 4.65 -18.94
C MET A 258 21.92 5.11 -19.75
N TRP A 259 20.93 4.24 -19.98
CA TRP A 259 19.80 4.53 -20.87
C TRP A 259 19.07 5.82 -20.52
N ALA A 260 18.60 5.94 -19.28
CA ALA A 260 17.80 7.09 -18.86
C ALA A 260 18.59 8.41 -18.90
N ASN A 261 19.91 8.35 -18.71
CA ASN A 261 20.78 9.54 -18.67
C ASN A 261 20.89 10.25 -20.03
N ASN A 262 20.55 9.56 -21.12
CA ASN A 262 20.60 10.13 -22.47
C ASN A 262 19.35 10.96 -22.84
N PHE A 263 18.40 11.10 -21.89
CA PHE A 263 17.13 11.76 -22.15
C PHE A 263 16.80 12.79 -21.09
N THR A 264 16.31 13.96 -21.54
CA THR A 264 15.79 15.00 -20.66
C THR A 264 14.28 15.17 -20.86
N PRO A 265 13.51 15.61 -19.86
CA PRO A 265 12.08 15.79 -19.97
C PRO A 265 11.63 16.80 -21.06
N TYR A 266 12.52 17.70 -21.44
CA TYR A 266 12.24 18.82 -22.36
C TYR A 266 12.87 18.65 -23.75
N MET A 267 13.39 17.44 -24.04
CA MET A 267 14.01 17.12 -25.33
C MET A 267 12.99 17.25 -26.48
N ASP A 268 13.39 17.90 -27.59
CA ASP A 268 12.53 17.99 -28.76
C ASP A 268 12.39 16.63 -29.48
N LYS A 269 11.38 16.52 -30.36
CA LYS A 269 11.07 15.24 -31.03
C LYS A 269 12.22 14.73 -31.92
N ARG A 270 13.01 15.61 -32.52
CA ARG A 270 14.10 15.23 -33.43
C ARG A 270 15.29 14.70 -32.64
N GLU A 271 15.67 15.43 -31.61
CA GLU A 271 16.70 15.02 -30.66
C GLU A 271 16.35 13.70 -29.97
N TYR A 272 15.12 13.58 -29.47
CA TYR A 272 14.59 12.36 -28.88
C TYR A 272 14.72 11.17 -29.84
N LYS A 273 14.30 11.30 -31.10
CA LYS A 273 14.39 10.22 -32.09
C LYS A 273 15.85 9.85 -32.38
N THR A 274 16.73 10.82 -32.43
CA THR A 274 18.17 10.61 -32.64
C THR A 274 18.76 9.80 -31.48
N ASN A 275 18.46 10.19 -30.24
CA ASN A 275 18.95 9.49 -29.03
C ASN A 275 18.37 8.08 -28.91
N VAL A 276 17.08 7.89 -29.21
CA VAL A 276 16.47 6.54 -29.25
C VAL A 276 17.22 5.64 -30.23
N ASN A 277 17.54 6.13 -31.43
CA ASN A 277 18.27 5.34 -32.43
C ASN A 277 19.73 5.08 -32.04
N ALA A 278 20.38 6.03 -31.39
CA ALA A 278 21.78 5.91 -30.94
C ALA A 278 21.94 4.96 -29.75
N HIS A 279 20.95 4.90 -28.85
CA HIS A 279 21.06 4.19 -27.56
C HIS A 279 20.17 2.96 -27.43
N SER A 280 19.50 2.54 -28.51
CA SER A 280 18.72 1.29 -28.54
C SER A 280 18.88 0.52 -29.85
N THR A 281 18.69 -0.81 -29.78
CA THR A 281 18.64 -1.70 -30.94
C THR A 281 17.23 -2.14 -31.25
N ILE A 282 16.97 -2.41 -32.53
CA ILE A 282 15.74 -3.08 -32.97
C ILE A 282 15.77 -4.54 -32.48
N VAL A 283 14.65 -5.01 -31.96
CA VAL A 283 14.43 -6.40 -31.59
C VAL A 283 13.90 -7.17 -32.77
N TYR A 284 14.52 -8.31 -33.08
CA TYR A 284 14.08 -9.21 -34.15
C TYR A 284 13.42 -10.46 -33.55
N LYS A 285 12.51 -11.08 -34.30
CA LYS A 285 11.95 -12.36 -33.93
C LYS A 285 13.05 -13.42 -33.89
N THR A 286 12.87 -14.41 -33.04
CA THR A 286 13.86 -15.46 -32.87
C THR A 286 13.27 -16.85 -33.13
N ASP A 287 14.13 -17.75 -33.59
CA ASP A 287 13.84 -19.17 -33.75
C ASP A 287 14.66 -19.97 -32.72
N ALA A 288 14.02 -20.88 -32.00
CA ALA A 288 14.67 -21.72 -31.01
C ALA A 288 15.48 -22.83 -31.66
N GLN A 289 16.76 -22.94 -31.28
CA GLN A 289 17.62 -24.05 -31.64
C GLN A 289 18.09 -24.76 -30.37
N ARG A 290 18.19 -26.09 -30.42
CA ARG A 290 18.76 -26.83 -29.30
C ARG A 290 20.16 -26.32 -28.97
N CYS A 291 20.41 -26.05 -27.73
CA CYS A 291 21.74 -25.60 -27.27
C CYS A 291 22.77 -26.68 -27.62
N LYS A 292 23.83 -26.27 -28.31
CA LYS A 292 24.89 -27.17 -28.76
C LYS A 292 25.70 -27.75 -27.60
N THR A 293 25.81 -27.03 -26.49
CA THR A 293 26.59 -27.41 -25.32
C THR A 293 25.89 -28.45 -24.44
N CYS A 294 24.60 -28.26 -24.16
CA CYS A 294 23.82 -29.18 -23.32
C CYS A 294 22.87 -30.09 -24.11
N LEU A 295 22.84 -29.98 -25.43
CA LEU A 295 22.00 -30.78 -26.34
C LEU A 295 20.50 -30.74 -25.97
N GLY A 296 20.04 -29.62 -25.43
CA GLY A 296 18.65 -29.44 -25.00
C GLY A 296 18.37 -29.77 -23.52
N ALA A 297 19.35 -30.28 -22.77
CA ALA A 297 19.13 -30.70 -21.39
C ALA A 297 19.09 -29.51 -20.38
N GLY A 298 19.50 -28.31 -20.76
CA GLY A 298 19.57 -27.14 -19.86
C GLY A 298 20.67 -27.24 -18.79
N GLN A 299 21.24 -28.44 -18.62
CA GLN A 299 22.26 -28.72 -17.60
C GLN A 299 23.41 -29.51 -18.24
N ILE A 300 24.61 -29.36 -17.69
CA ILE A 300 25.81 -30.10 -18.10
C ILE A 300 26.43 -30.78 -16.87
N ARG A 301 26.88 -32.01 -17.04
CA ARG A 301 27.71 -32.68 -16.05
C ARG A 301 29.19 -32.39 -16.33
N LYS A 302 29.80 -31.57 -15.52
CA LYS A 302 31.24 -31.35 -15.57
C LYS A 302 31.98 -32.59 -15.08
N VAL A 303 33.13 -32.85 -15.65
CA VAL A 303 33.99 -34.01 -15.31
C VAL A 303 35.12 -33.48 -14.42
N LYS A 304 35.44 -34.20 -13.36
CA LYS A 304 36.58 -33.92 -12.47
C LYS A 304 37.89 -34.22 -13.21
N LYS A 305 39.01 -33.76 -12.63
CA LYS A 305 40.36 -34.04 -13.15
C LYS A 305 40.70 -35.55 -13.23
N ASP A 306 40.03 -36.37 -12.42
CA ASP A 306 40.15 -37.82 -12.37
C ASP A 306 39.30 -38.56 -13.41
N GLY A 307 38.59 -37.84 -14.27
CA GLY A 307 37.73 -38.40 -15.31
C GLY A 307 36.30 -38.72 -14.82
N ASN A 308 36.00 -38.64 -13.53
CA ASN A 308 34.67 -38.93 -12.99
C ASN A 308 33.73 -37.69 -13.09
N PRO A 309 32.44 -37.89 -13.40
CA PRO A 309 31.49 -36.78 -13.40
C PRO A 309 31.21 -36.28 -11.98
N PHE A 310 30.93 -34.98 -11.85
CA PHE A 310 30.41 -34.44 -10.61
C PHE A 310 29.03 -35.06 -10.29
N ALA A 311 28.76 -35.27 -8.99
CA ALA A 311 27.52 -35.90 -8.54
C ALA A 311 26.27 -35.08 -8.94
N ARG A 312 26.36 -33.75 -8.95
CA ARG A 312 25.26 -32.85 -9.36
C ARG A 312 25.59 -32.19 -10.69
N PRO A 313 24.64 -32.14 -11.65
CA PRO A 313 24.79 -31.35 -12.86
C PRO A 313 24.80 -29.85 -12.51
N THR A 314 25.47 -29.05 -13.34
CA THR A 314 25.48 -27.58 -13.26
C THR A 314 24.63 -27.01 -14.39
N ASN A 315 24.04 -25.86 -14.16
CA ASN A 315 23.29 -25.14 -15.17
C ASN A 315 24.19 -24.83 -16.40
N CYS A 316 23.65 -25.01 -17.58
CA CYS A 316 24.31 -24.65 -18.81
C CYS A 316 24.38 -23.13 -18.95
N THR A 317 25.56 -22.55 -18.94
CA THR A 317 25.78 -21.10 -19.05
C THR A 317 25.44 -20.57 -20.45
N ASP A 318 25.63 -21.37 -21.49
CA ASP A 318 25.46 -20.95 -22.88
C ASP A 318 23.98 -20.73 -23.26
N CYS A 319 23.07 -21.46 -22.63
CA CYS A 319 21.63 -21.27 -22.85
C CYS A 319 20.86 -20.77 -21.62
N GLY A 320 21.56 -20.39 -20.56
CA GLY A 320 20.93 -19.95 -19.31
C GLY A 320 19.97 -20.98 -18.72
N SER A 321 20.31 -22.26 -18.83
CA SER A 321 19.49 -23.41 -18.36
C SER A 321 18.21 -23.69 -19.17
N SER A 322 17.92 -22.94 -20.23
CA SER A 322 16.72 -23.15 -21.05
C SER A 322 16.77 -24.42 -21.92
N GLY A 323 17.96 -24.94 -22.20
CA GLY A 323 18.19 -26.01 -23.21
C GLY A 323 18.19 -25.50 -24.65
N TYR A 324 17.85 -24.23 -24.89
CA TYR A 324 17.73 -23.65 -26.22
C TYR A 324 18.49 -22.34 -26.35
N SER A 325 18.99 -22.08 -27.56
CA SER A 325 19.52 -20.80 -28.00
C SER A 325 18.51 -20.13 -28.92
N PHE A 326 18.24 -18.87 -28.75
CA PHE A 326 17.25 -18.12 -29.53
C PHE A 326 17.99 -17.24 -30.55
N ILE A 327 17.93 -17.63 -31.82
CA ILE A 327 18.66 -17.00 -32.93
C ILE A 327 17.74 -16.03 -33.64
N ALA A 328 18.15 -14.77 -33.72
CA ALA A 328 17.39 -13.72 -34.41
C ALA A 328 17.27 -14.05 -35.92
N ASN A 329 16.08 -13.91 -36.44
CA ASN A 329 15.80 -13.92 -37.89
C ASN A 329 15.67 -12.48 -38.43
N ASN A 330 15.25 -12.30 -39.68
CA ASN A 330 15.19 -10.99 -40.32
C ASN A 330 13.88 -10.21 -40.05
N ALA A 331 12.93 -10.79 -39.32
CA ALA A 331 11.64 -10.16 -39.05
C ALA A 331 11.70 -9.30 -37.78
N ILE A 332 11.36 -8.01 -37.90
CA ILE A 332 11.25 -7.12 -36.73
C ILE A 332 10.15 -7.64 -35.80
N ALA A 333 10.50 -7.82 -34.53
CA ALA A 333 9.59 -8.29 -33.49
C ALA A 333 8.70 -7.17 -32.94
N GLY A 334 7.62 -7.56 -32.25
CA GLY A 334 6.76 -6.68 -31.46
C GLY A 334 5.73 -5.88 -32.25
N LEU A 335 5.01 -5.00 -31.53
CA LEU A 335 3.90 -4.20 -32.04
C LEU A 335 4.34 -2.93 -32.82
N LYS A 336 5.60 -2.54 -32.72
CA LYS A 336 6.25 -1.44 -33.44
C LYS A 336 5.68 -0.04 -33.12
N PHE A 337 5.15 0.16 -31.92
CA PHE A 337 4.78 1.48 -31.47
C PHE A 337 6.01 2.38 -31.30
N ASN A 338 5.84 3.67 -31.58
CA ASN A 338 6.81 4.69 -31.22
C ASN A 338 6.39 5.36 -29.91
N ALA A 339 7.32 5.58 -28.99
CA ALA A 339 7.07 6.40 -27.81
C ALA A 339 6.89 7.88 -28.24
N PRO A 340 5.85 8.59 -27.74
CA PRO A 340 5.49 9.91 -28.25
C PRO A 340 6.48 11.03 -27.88
N ASP A 341 7.19 10.92 -26.75
CA ASP A 341 8.17 11.89 -26.26
C ASP A 341 9.11 11.30 -25.21
N SER A 342 10.06 12.12 -24.70
CA SER A 342 11.06 11.72 -23.70
C SER A 342 10.45 11.36 -22.33
N LYS A 343 9.23 11.79 -22.01
CA LYS A 343 8.54 11.45 -20.75
C LYS A 343 8.21 9.95 -20.66
N TRP A 344 8.28 9.23 -21.78
CA TRP A 344 8.07 7.78 -21.82
C TRP A 344 9.32 6.97 -21.46
N ILE A 345 10.45 7.62 -21.27
CA ILE A 345 11.68 6.95 -20.87
C ILE A 345 11.57 6.53 -19.41
N SER A 346 11.89 5.28 -19.16
CA SER A 346 12.03 4.67 -17.82
C SER A 346 13.42 4.08 -17.66
N ALA A 347 13.77 3.68 -16.45
CA ALA A 347 15.09 3.08 -16.16
C ALA A 347 15.42 1.84 -17.03
N ASN A 348 14.38 1.09 -17.47
CA ASN A 348 14.56 -0.19 -18.18
C ASN A 348 14.09 -0.16 -19.64
N GLY A 349 13.87 1.02 -20.22
CA GLY A 349 13.35 1.17 -21.58
C GLY A 349 12.23 2.20 -21.65
N PHE A 350 11.22 1.93 -22.44
CA PHE A 350 10.04 2.82 -22.54
C PHE A 350 9.00 2.44 -21.48
N GLY A 351 8.36 3.43 -20.88
CA GLY A 351 7.37 3.22 -19.85
C GLY A 351 6.11 2.51 -20.36
N VAL A 352 5.69 1.49 -19.64
CA VAL A 352 4.47 0.69 -19.92
C VAL A 352 3.45 0.84 -18.79
N SER A 353 3.38 2.02 -18.17
CA SER A 353 2.41 2.33 -17.12
C SER A 353 0.97 2.23 -17.64
N LYS A 354 -0.01 2.07 -16.74
CA LYS A 354 -1.44 2.05 -17.07
C LYS A 354 -1.85 3.25 -17.93
N GLY A 355 -1.36 4.45 -17.63
CA GLY A 355 -1.62 5.66 -18.41
C GLY A 355 -1.05 5.57 -19.82
N ASN A 356 0.20 5.12 -19.96
CA ASN A 356 0.84 4.93 -21.24
C ASN A 356 0.11 3.88 -22.12
N LEU A 357 -0.30 2.76 -21.52
CA LEU A 357 -1.08 1.75 -22.23
C LEU A 357 -2.42 2.30 -22.74
N SER A 358 -3.11 3.13 -21.94
CA SER A 358 -4.36 3.77 -22.36
C SER A 358 -4.16 4.73 -23.55
N ILE A 359 -3.05 5.49 -23.58
CA ILE A 359 -2.69 6.34 -24.73
C ILE A 359 -2.44 5.47 -25.97
N LEU A 360 -1.69 4.38 -25.84
CA LEU A 360 -1.40 3.45 -26.95
C LEU A 360 -2.67 2.76 -27.47
N GLN A 361 -3.62 2.41 -26.60
CA GLN A 361 -4.93 1.91 -27.02
C GLN A 361 -5.68 2.96 -27.86
N GLY A 362 -5.62 4.24 -27.47
CA GLY A 362 -6.17 5.34 -28.26
C GLY A 362 -5.51 5.46 -29.64
N VAL A 363 -4.18 5.30 -29.72
CA VAL A 363 -3.44 5.27 -31.00
C VAL A 363 -3.86 4.05 -31.84
N ALA A 364 -3.94 2.87 -31.21
CA ALA A 364 -4.35 1.65 -31.90
C ALA A 364 -5.76 1.75 -32.50
N ARG A 365 -6.72 2.33 -31.77
CA ARG A 365 -8.08 2.56 -32.26
C ARG A 365 -8.10 3.50 -33.47
N ARG A 366 -7.40 4.64 -33.39
CA ARG A 366 -7.35 5.61 -34.50
C ARG A 366 -6.70 5.07 -35.77
N ASN A 367 -5.77 4.12 -35.63
CA ASN A 367 -5.04 3.52 -36.75
C ASN A 367 -5.57 2.11 -37.12
N GLU A 368 -6.72 1.71 -36.59
CA GLU A 368 -7.38 0.43 -36.86
C GLU A 368 -6.49 -0.81 -36.59
N MET A 369 -5.56 -0.69 -35.62
CA MET A 369 -4.63 -1.75 -35.24
C MET A 369 -5.30 -2.73 -34.25
N THR A 370 -6.24 -3.54 -34.74
CA THR A 370 -7.10 -4.40 -33.90
C THR A 370 -6.29 -5.36 -33.02
N ASP A 371 -5.28 -6.04 -33.57
CA ASP A 371 -4.47 -6.99 -32.80
C ASP A 371 -3.67 -6.32 -31.68
N ALA A 372 -3.12 -5.13 -31.97
CA ALA A 372 -2.41 -4.34 -30.97
C ALA A 372 -3.37 -3.82 -29.87
N LEU A 373 -4.57 -3.40 -30.24
CA LEU A 373 -5.59 -2.98 -29.29
C LEU A 373 -6.00 -4.12 -28.36
N ASN A 374 -6.24 -5.30 -28.91
CA ASN A 374 -6.59 -6.50 -28.13
C ASN A 374 -5.46 -6.88 -27.17
N PHE A 375 -4.20 -6.88 -27.65
CA PHE A 375 -3.03 -7.15 -26.83
C PHE A 375 -2.90 -6.17 -25.64
N LEU A 376 -2.99 -4.88 -25.91
CA LEU A 376 -2.87 -3.83 -24.88
C LEU A 376 -4.04 -3.88 -23.88
N THR A 377 -5.22 -4.27 -24.34
CA THR A 377 -6.41 -4.43 -23.48
C THR A 377 -6.24 -5.65 -22.56
N ASP A 378 -5.83 -6.78 -23.10
CA ASP A 378 -5.55 -7.99 -22.32
C ASP A 378 -4.41 -7.77 -21.32
N LEU A 379 -3.33 -7.08 -21.72
CA LEU A 379 -2.21 -6.75 -20.82
C LEU A 379 -2.64 -5.86 -19.66
N GLN A 380 -3.46 -4.85 -19.93
CA GLN A 380 -3.98 -3.97 -18.88
C GLN A 380 -4.95 -4.72 -17.95
N ARG A 381 -5.76 -5.62 -18.49
CA ARG A 381 -6.66 -6.48 -17.72
C ARG A 381 -5.90 -7.47 -16.84
N LEU A 382 -4.84 -8.10 -17.37
CA LEU A 382 -3.98 -9.00 -16.61
C LEU A 382 -3.37 -8.29 -15.40
N SER A 383 -2.79 -7.12 -15.60
CA SER A 383 -2.22 -6.30 -14.51
C SER A 383 -3.28 -5.92 -13.44
N ALA A 384 -4.51 -5.66 -13.88
CA ALA A 384 -5.61 -5.40 -12.95
C ALA A 384 -5.97 -6.65 -12.14
N LEU A 385 -6.10 -7.82 -12.79
CA LEU A 385 -6.38 -9.09 -12.12
C LEU A 385 -5.31 -9.46 -11.10
N ASP A 386 -4.03 -9.28 -11.45
CA ASP A 386 -2.91 -9.50 -10.51
C ASP A 386 -3.04 -8.63 -9.25
N THR A 387 -3.37 -7.35 -9.44
CA THR A 387 -3.60 -6.43 -8.32
C THR A 387 -4.80 -6.85 -7.48
N TYR A 388 -5.91 -7.27 -8.11
CA TYR A 388 -7.12 -7.66 -7.38
C TYR A 388 -6.95 -8.97 -6.63
N LEU A 389 -6.33 -9.96 -7.24
CA LEU A 389 -6.02 -11.23 -6.57
C LEU A 389 -5.05 -10.99 -5.39
N SER A 390 -3.94 -10.30 -5.61
CA SER A 390 -2.93 -10.11 -4.56
C SER A 390 -3.38 -9.17 -3.45
N SER A 391 -3.96 -8.01 -3.79
CA SER A 391 -4.25 -6.98 -2.79
C SER A 391 -5.59 -7.16 -2.11
N PHE A 392 -6.60 -7.67 -2.83
CA PHE A 392 -7.96 -7.76 -2.29
C PHE A 392 -8.35 -9.18 -1.93
N VAL A 393 -8.24 -10.15 -2.83
CA VAL A 393 -8.65 -11.53 -2.52
C VAL A 393 -7.72 -12.14 -1.48
N PHE A 394 -6.42 -12.22 -1.77
CA PHE A 394 -5.45 -12.77 -0.82
C PHE A 394 -5.21 -11.81 0.37
N GLY A 395 -5.28 -10.50 0.14
CA GLY A 395 -5.22 -9.52 1.22
C GLY A 395 -6.32 -9.75 2.25
N ILE A 396 -7.58 -9.92 1.82
CA ILE A 396 -8.69 -10.25 2.73
C ILE A 396 -8.44 -11.60 3.40
N SER A 397 -8.13 -12.65 2.63
CA SER A 397 -7.93 -14.01 3.16
C SER A 397 -6.81 -14.07 4.22
N ASN A 398 -5.72 -13.33 4.04
CA ASN A 398 -4.57 -13.34 4.96
C ASN A 398 -4.86 -12.65 6.30
N TYR A 399 -5.80 -11.70 6.32
CA TYR A 399 -6.16 -10.96 7.53
C TYR A 399 -7.51 -11.37 8.12
N LEU A 400 -8.25 -12.26 7.43
CA LEU A 400 -9.51 -12.75 7.92
C LEU A 400 -9.31 -13.56 9.21
N LYS A 401 -10.08 -13.26 10.24
CA LYS A 401 -10.04 -13.96 11.52
C LYS A 401 -10.92 -15.21 11.48
N PRO A 402 -10.72 -16.18 12.41
CA PRO A 402 -11.47 -17.44 12.42
C PRO A 402 -13.00 -17.28 12.52
N ASP A 403 -13.48 -16.21 13.11
CA ASP A 403 -14.92 -15.85 13.21
C ASP A 403 -15.50 -15.27 11.92
N GLY A 404 -14.68 -15.13 10.88
CA GLY A 404 -15.05 -14.53 9.60
C GLY A 404 -15.12 -13.01 9.63
N MET A 405 -14.48 -12.37 10.59
CA MET A 405 -14.36 -10.92 10.67
C MET A 405 -13.03 -10.44 10.06
N LEU A 406 -13.09 -9.31 9.38
CA LEU A 406 -11.93 -8.59 8.85
C LEU A 406 -11.78 -7.27 9.60
N HIS A 407 -10.72 -7.13 10.35
CA HIS A 407 -10.39 -5.91 11.06
C HIS A 407 -9.44 -5.06 10.21
N VAL A 408 -9.89 -3.87 9.80
CA VAL A 408 -9.16 -2.98 8.88
C VAL A 408 -8.65 -1.78 9.63
N ARG A 409 -7.34 -1.56 9.57
CA ARG A 409 -6.69 -0.40 10.22
C ARG A 409 -6.78 0.83 9.33
N LEU A 410 -7.28 1.93 9.89
CA LEU A 410 -7.25 3.24 9.29
C LEU A 410 -6.25 4.12 10.04
N LEU A 411 -5.20 4.55 9.35
CA LEU A 411 -4.07 5.27 9.91
C LEU A 411 -4.14 6.75 9.54
N GLN A 412 -4.01 7.63 10.52
CA GLN A 412 -4.10 9.09 10.36
C GLN A 412 -2.77 9.74 9.95
N HIS A 413 -1.64 9.09 10.26
CA HIS A 413 -0.28 9.65 10.17
C HIS A 413 0.50 9.29 8.89
N ARG A 414 -0.11 8.54 7.96
CA ARG A 414 0.60 8.01 6.77
C ARG A 414 0.65 8.97 5.58
N THR A 415 -0.24 9.95 5.52
CA THR A 415 -0.34 10.88 4.40
C THR A 415 0.08 12.29 4.82
N SER A 416 0.68 13.08 3.94
CA SER A 416 1.00 14.48 4.19
C SER A 416 -0.23 15.41 4.16
N THR A 417 -1.36 14.92 3.67
CA THR A 417 -2.59 15.69 3.44
C THR A 417 -3.64 15.51 4.53
N GLY A 418 -3.39 14.70 5.56
CA GLY A 418 -4.37 14.38 6.60
C GLY A 418 -5.44 13.38 6.19
N ARG A 419 -5.37 12.78 4.99
CA ARG A 419 -6.25 11.68 4.60
C ARG A 419 -5.91 10.42 5.38
N PHE A 420 -6.90 9.57 5.68
CA PHE A 420 -6.64 8.24 6.22
C PHE A 420 -5.94 7.36 5.19
N SER A 421 -5.11 6.46 5.68
CA SER A 421 -4.50 5.40 4.88
C SER A 421 -4.92 4.05 5.44
N GLY A 422 -5.47 3.19 4.60
CA GLY A 422 -5.80 1.82 4.99
C GLY A 422 -4.57 0.92 5.06
N ALA A 423 -4.54 0.04 6.04
CA ALA A 423 -3.52 -0.99 6.18
C ALA A 423 -4.14 -2.29 6.70
N ASP A 424 -3.49 -3.38 6.43
CA ASP A 424 -3.68 -4.72 7.00
C ASP A 424 -5.11 -5.28 6.95
N PRO A 425 -5.75 -5.40 5.76
CA PRO A 425 -5.33 -4.99 4.43
C PRO A 425 -5.76 -3.55 4.06
N ASN A 426 -5.16 -2.95 3.01
CA ASN A 426 -5.60 -1.64 2.54
C ASN A 426 -6.91 -1.73 1.73
N MET A 427 -8.03 -1.51 2.39
CA MET A 427 -9.37 -1.56 1.79
C MET A 427 -9.83 -0.26 1.13
N GLN A 428 -9.11 0.86 1.32
CA GLN A 428 -9.47 2.15 0.71
C GLN A 428 -9.27 2.19 -0.81
N ASN A 429 -8.40 1.33 -1.34
CA ASN A 429 -8.12 1.22 -2.77
C ASN A 429 -9.02 0.21 -3.49
N MET A 430 -10.09 -0.27 -2.84
CA MET A 430 -11.01 -1.20 -3.49
C MET A 430 -11.56 -0.64 -4.80
N PRO A 431 -11.59 -1.46 -5.85
CA PRO A 431 -12.09 -1.04 -7.14
C PRO A 431 -13.56 -0.62 -7.03
N ARG A 432 -13.91 0.41 -7.78
CA ARG A 432 -15.32 0.83 -7.91
C ARG A 432 -16.11 -0.26 -8.64
N GLY A 433 -17.33 -0.50 -8.17
CA GLY A 433 -18.19 -1.60 -8.63
C GLY A 433 -18.40 -1.65 -10.14
N GLY A 434 -18.72 -2.84 -10.63
CA GLY A 434 -19.00 -3.17 -12.04
C GLY A 434 -17.95 -4.08 -12.68
N THR A 435 -16.67 -3.76 -12.56
CA THR A 435 -15.59 -4.55 -13.17
C THR A 435 -15.07 -5.66 -12.26
N PHE A 436 -15.22 -5.50 -10.94
CA PHE A 436 -14.76 -6.47 -9.93
C PHE A 436 -15.70 -6.44 -8.72
N PRO A 437 -16.44 -7.52 -8.47
CA PRO A 437 -17.45 -7.57 -7.43
C PRO A 437 -16.89 -7.83 -6.02
N VAL A 438 -15.62 -7.50 -5.73
CA VAL A 438 -15.00 -7.75 -4.41
C VAL A 438 -15.80 -7.13 -3.26
N LYS A 439 -16.46 -5.98 -3.48
CA LYS A 439 -17.32 -5.37 -2.45
C LYS A 439 -18.50 -6.27 -2.03
N LYS A 440 -18.94 -7.20 -2.87
CA LYS A 440 -20.05 -8.12 -2.58
C LYS A 440 -19.73 -9.14 -1.48
N VAL A 441 -18.45 -9.35 -1.19
CA VAL A 441 -18.03 -10.27 -0.12
C VAL A 441 -18.29 -9.72 1.27
N PHE A 442 -18.51 -8.40 1.41
CA PHE A 442 -18.85 -7.79 2.68
C PHE A 442 -20.35 -7.88 2.92
N VAL A 443 -20.72 -8.46 4.03
CA VAL A 443 -22.11 -8.68 4.41
C VAL A 443 -22.39 -8.13 5.81
N SER A 444 -23.67 -7.91 6.10
CA SER A 444 -24.07 -7.59 7.48
C SER A 444 -23.77 -8.77 8.40
N ARG A 445 -23.28 -8.49 9.62
CA ARG A 445 -23.11 -9.50 10.67
C ARG A 445 -24.45 -9.95 11.28
N TRP A 446 -25.50 -9.17 11.08
CA TRP A 446 -26.85 -9.47 11.56
C TRP A 446 -27.67 -10.11 10.45
N GLU A 447 -28.42 -11.14 10.79
CA GLU A 447 -29.33 -11.79 9.85
C GLU A 447 -30.38 -10.79 9.33
N GLY A 448 -30.57 -10.76 8.00
CA GLY A 448 -31.46 -9.79 7.34
C GLY A 448 -30.96 -8.34 7.34
N GLY A 449 -29.81 -8.08 7.94
CA GLY A 449 -29.21 -6.75 7.98
C GLY A 449 -28.68 -6.31 6.62
N LYS A 450 -28.40 -5.01 6.49
CA LYS A 450 -27.89 -4.37 5.28
C LYS A 450 -26.63 -3.57 5.57
N ILE A 451 -25.80 -3.38 4.55
CA ILE A 451 -24.69 -2.42 4.57
C ILE A 451 -25.20 -1.13 3.95
N LEU A 452 -24.99 -0.02 4.66
CA LEU A 452 -25.25 1.32 4.16
C LEU A 452 -23.94 1.92 3.65
N GLU A 453 -23.91 2.35 2.39
CA GLU A 453 -22.81 3.14 1.82
C GLU A 453 -23.29 4.59 1.66
N ALA A 454 -22.58 5.52 2.30
CA ALA A 454 -22.87 6.95 2.22
C ALA A 454 -21.58 7.72 1.92
N ASP A 455 -21.64 8.68 1.01
CA ASP A 455 -20.51 9.52 0.60
C ASP A 455 -20.95 10.98 0.47
N PHE A 456 -20.04 11.91 0.75
CA PHE A 456 -20.32 13.33 0.55
C PHE A 456 -20.39 13.67 -0.94
N ALA A 457 -21.46 14.36 -1.33
CA ALA A 457 -21.60 14.82 -2.71
C ALA A 457 -20.62 15.96 -3.00
N GLN A 458 -19.68 15.74 -3.94
CA GLN A 458 -18.77 16.77 -4.47
C GLN A 458 -17.95 17.51 -3.38
N LEU A 459 -17.49 16.82 -2.34
CA LEU A 459 -16.83 17.45 -1.18
C LEU A 459 -15.67 18.36 -1.57
N GLU A 460 -14.81 17.93 -2.51
CA GLU A 460 -13.65 18.70 -2.95
C GLU A 460 -14.04 20.01 -3.65
N PHE A 461 -15.08 19.96 -4.51
CA PHE A 461 -15.60 21.16 -5.17
C PHE A 461 -16.27 22.13 -4.17
N ARG A 462 -17.00 21.59 -3.17
CA ARG A 462 -17.57 22.41 -2.09
C ARG A 462 -16.50 23.09 -1.26
N ALA A 463 -15.41 22.36 -0.93
CA ALA A 463 -14.27 22.94 -0.21
C ALA A 463 -13.59 24.03 -1.05
N ALA A 464 -13.41 23.82 -2.37
CA ALA A 464 -12.83 24.81 -3.26
C ALA A 464 -13.72 26.06 -3.37
N ALA A 465 -15.04 25.91 -3.52
CA ALA A 465 -15.98 27.02 -3.56
C ALA A 465 -15.94 27.85 -2.25
N TYR A 466 -15.90 27.16 -1.11
CA TYR A 466 -15.79 27.82 0.20
C TYR A 466 -14.46 28.58 0.36
N LEU A 467 -13.35 27.97 -0.03
CA LEU A 467 -12.01 28.58 0.14
C LEU A 467 -11.78 29.74 -0.85
N SER A 468 -12.25 29.62 -2.10
CA SER A 468 -12.11 30.66 -3.12
C SER A 468 -13.08 31.84 -2.93
N GLN A 469 -14.19 31.62 -2.19
CA GLN A 469 -15.31 32.58 -2.08
C GLN A 469 -15.91 32.94 -3.47
N ASP A 470 -15.78 32.04 -4.45
CA ASP A 470 -16.36 32.24 -5.80
C ASP A 470 -17.89 32.14 -5.73
N GLY A 471 -18.57 33.24 -6.04
CA GLY A 471 -20.03 33.35 -5.95
C GLY A 471 -20.76 32.36 -6.85
N VAL A 472 -20.25 32.07 -8.05
CA VAL A 472 -20.84 31.11 -8.99
C VAL A 472 -20.70 29.69 -8.43
N ALA A 473 -19.50 29.32 -7.99
CA ALA A 473 -19.25 28.02 -7.41
C ALA A 473 -20.08 27.78 -6.13
N ILE A 474 -20.24 28.81 -5.28
CA ILE A 474 -21.09 28.74 -4.08
C ILE A 474 -22.56 28.54 -4.45
N GLU A 475 -23.07 29.27 -5.45
CA GLU A 475 -24.45 29.10 -5.94
C GLU A 475 -24.67 27.68 -6.50
N GLU A 476 -23.76 27.17 -7.33
CA GLU A 476 -23.82 25.82 -7.90
C GLU A 476 -23.89 24.74 -6.82
N VAL A 477 -23.03 24.78 -5.80
CA VAL A 477 -23.04 23.78 -4.72
C VAL A 477 -24.27 23.92 -3.81
N SER A 478 -24.83 25.13 -3.68
CA SER A 478 -26.01 25.40 -2.85
C SER A 478 -27.29 24.90 -3.50
N THR A 479 -27.38 24.98 -4.83
CA THR A 479 -28.55 24.54 -5.62
C THR A 479 -28.53 23.04 -5.94
N GLY A 480 -27.44 22.32 -5.57
CA GLY A 480 -27.29 20.90 -5.91
C GLY A 480 -26.94 20.65 -7.38
N PHE A 481 -26.39 21.66 -8.07
CA PHE A 481 -25.98 21.56 -9.45
C PHE A 481 -24.94 20.47 -9.67
N ASP A 482 -25.13 19.62 -10.68
CA ASP A 482 -24.18 18.55 -11.02
C ASP A 482 -23.11 19.05 -11.99
N VAL A 483 -22.04 19.61 -11.44
CA VAL A 483 -20.89 20.15 -12.20
C VAL A 483 -20.30 19.12 -13.16
N HIS A 484 -20.29 17.83 -12.81
CA HIS A 484 -19.74 16.78 -13.65
C HIS A 484 -20.62 16.49 -14.88
N SER A 485 -21.94 16.47 -14.70
CA SER A 485 -22.88 16.32 -15.81
C SER A 485 -22.84 17.53 -16.74
N TYR A 486 -22.68 18.73 -16.19
CA TYR A 486 -22.53 19.94 -16.97
C TYR A 486 -21.20 19.92 -17.77
N THR A 487 -20.08 19.59 -17.14
CA THR A 487 -18.79 19.46 -17.82
C THR A 487 -18.83 18.40 -18.94
N SER A 488 -19.48 17.25 -18.67
CA SER A 488 -19.72 16.22 -19.69
C SER A 488 -20.48 16.76 -20.89
N LYS A 489 -21.54 17.52 -20.64
CA LYS A 489 -22.33 18.15 -21.69
C LYS A 489 -21.52 19.14 -22.51
N VAL A 490 -20.80 20.05 -21.86
CA VAL A 490 -19.96 21.05 -22.52
C VAL A 490 -18.90 20.41 -23.44
N ILE A 491 -18.23 19.37 -22.97
CA ILE A 491 -17.22 18.66 -23.77
C ILE A 491 -17.88 17.90 -24.92
N THR A 492 -19.05 17.30 -24.70
CA THR A 492 -19.79 16.58 -25.76
C THR A 492 -20.31 17.54 -26.82
N ASP A 493 -20.85 18.68 -26.43
CA ASP A 493 -21.31 19.73 -27.35
C ASP A 493 -20.15 20.34 -28.18
N ALA A 494 -18.93 20.35 -27.63
CA ALA A 494 -17.71 20.71 -28.34
C ALA A 494 -17.19 19.61 -29.28
N GLY A 495 -17.91 18.51 -29.47
CA GLY A 495 -17.61 17.46 -30.46
C GLY A 495 -16.88 16.23 -29.90
N GLN A 496 -16.62 16.17 -28.61
CA GLN A 496 -15.99 14.98 -27.96
C GLN A 496 -16.98 14.30 -27.02
N GLN A 497 -17.58 13.21 -27.44
CA GLN A 497 -18.47 12.44 -26.59
C GLN A 497 -17.78 12.04 -25.28
N THR A 498 -18.30 12.53 -24.15
CA THR A 498 -17.68 12.37 -22.83
C THR A 498 -18.73 11.90 -21.82
N SER A 499 -18.45 10.85 -21.09
CA SER A 499 -19.35 10.41 -20.01
C SER A 499 -19.21 11.31 -18.76
N ARG A 500 -20.24 11.33 -17.90
CA ARG A 500 -20.17 12.02 -16.59
C ARG A 500 -18.97 11.55 -15.75
N GLN A 501 -18.62 10.27 -15.84
CA GLN A 501 -17.49 9.71 -15.10
C GLN A 501 -16.14 10.22 -15.64
N ASP A 502 -15.99 10.33 -16.94
CA ASP A 502 -14.77 10.88 -17.57
C ASP A 502 -14.66 12.38 -17.31
N ALA A 503 -15.79 13.10 -17.33
CA ALA A 503 -15.84 14.53 -17.03
C ALA A 503 -15.36 14.89 -15.61
N LYS A 504 -15.42 13.96 -14.65
CA LYS A 504 -14.86 14.19 -13.29
C LYS A 504 -13.39 14.59 -13.31
N ALA A 505 -12.59 13.94 -14.14
CA ALA A 505 -11.18 14.28 -14.28
C ALA A 505 -11.00 15.72 -14.78
N HIS A 506 -11.80 16.14 -15.76
CA HIS A 506 -11.77 17.50 -16.32
C HIS A 506 -12.29 18.56 -15.36
N THR A 507 -13.26 18.22 -14.51
CA THR A 507 -13.79 19.15 -13.48
C THR A 507 -12.77 19.37 -12.36
N PHE A 508 -12.08 18.30 -11.91
CA PHE A 508 -11.15 18.41 -10.78
C PHE A 508 -9.74 18.82 -11.17
N ALA A 509 -9.27 18.46 -12.36
CA ALA A 509 -7.90 18.74 -12.78
C ALA A 509 -7.49 20.22 -12.66
N PRO A 510 -8.33 21.22 -13.03
CA PRO A 510 -8.01 22.63 -12.85
C PRO A 510 -7.86 23.05 -11.38
N LEU A 511 -8.64 22.43 -10.45
CA LEU A 511 -8.53 22.72 -9.01
C LEU A 511 -7.15 22.32 -8.46
N TYR A 512 -6.50 21.36 -9.11
CA TYR A 512 -5.16 20.88 -8.77
C TYR A 512 -4.05 21.45 -9.68
N GLY A 513 -4.35 22.54 -10.41
CA GLY A 513 -3.37 23.27 -11.23
C GLY A 513 -3.13 22.69 -12.62
N ALA A 514 -3.97 21.78 -13.10
CA ALA A 514 -3.86 21.32 -14.48
C ALA A 514 -4.29 22.44 -15.46
N THR A 515 -3.54 22.55 -16.55
CA THR A 515 -3.83 23.46 -17.66
C THR A 515 -4.33 22.69 -18.87
N GLY A 516 -4.97 23.37 -19.84
CA GLY A 516 -5.55 22.78 -21.05
C GLY A 516 -4.53 22.35 -22.12
N PHE A 517 -3.27 22.16 -21.78
CA PHE A 517 -2.20 21.73 -22.68
C PHE A 517 -1.72 20.32 -22.40
#